data_c7807a25c4ecde9d6ff2e9f69db82b14
#
_entry.id   c7807a25c4ecde9d6ff2e9f69db82b14
#
_cell.length_a   1.000
_cell.length_b   1.000
_cell.length_c   1.000
_cell.angle_alpha   90.00
_cell.angle_beta   90.00
_cell.angle_gamma   90.00
#
_symmetry.space_group_name_H-M   'P 1'
#
loop_
_entity.id
_entity.type
_entity.pdbx_description
1 polymer ?
#
loop_
_entity_poly.entity_id
_entity_poly.type
_entity_poly.pdbx_seq_one_letter_code
_entity_poly.pdbx_strand_id
1 'polypeptide(L)'
;MARVGPEAWLLRLDAWLAPFLAALPRVEQRRWAPLYVQGLLLPGERKSVEPMAARVAPGQVQQLHHFVSTSTWPHERLEPVLGGQADRLVGGPDAVLVVDDTALVRQGRHSVGVQRQHCGQLGKQANCQALVSLPLARGEVPVPVALRLFLPERWAQDSGRRGRAGVPPEVTFRPKWQLALDEIARLRAQGVRFGCVLGDAEYGKVAAFRHALDEAGLPWALGLPPNQKVFPPDVTVAMPEPTRRGGRPRKHPVPSVPSVAVSFLFADPPDAALRTLSWRRGTNGPRRPEVAKVPPAATGGKPPEGAFAARRVRVADGPEAAGAQHLPGEERWLVCEHRTTGARKFHLSSHPAEASLEQLAAAIKARWSCEQAHQQLKEELGLDHYEGSSLDER
;
A
#
# COMPACT_ATOMS: atom_id res chain seq x y z
N MET A 1 -24.07 -20.89 -4.48
CA MET A 1 -23.82 -20.13 -5.73
C MET A 1 -24.08 -21.06 -6.91
N ALA A 2 -25.02 -20.72 -7.80
CA ALA A 2 -25.26 -21.48 -9.03
C ALA A 2 -24.00 -21.41 -9.91
N ARG A 3 -23.56 -22.57 -10.43
CA ARG A 3 -22.45 -22.63 -11.40
C ARG A 3 -22.90 -21.92 -12.68
N VAL A 4 -22.30 -20.79 -13.00
CA VAL A 4 -22.49 -20.09 -14.26
C VAL A 4 -21.91 -20.98 -15.37
N GLY A 5 -22.71 -21.29 -16.41
CA GLY A 5 -22.24 -22.10 -17.54
C GLY A 5 -21.13 -21.38 -18.31
N PRO A 6 -20.28 -22.13 -19.07
CA PRO A 6 -19.12 -21.55 -19.78
C PRO A 6 -19.49 -20.41 -20.72
N GLU A 7 -20.59 -20.50 -21.45
CA GLU A 7 -21.05 -19.44 -22.37
C GLU A 7 -21.47 -18.18 -21.63
N ALA A 8 -22.19 -18.30 -20.52
CA ALA A 8 -22.61 -17.15 -19.71
C ALA A 8 -21.42 -16.45 -19.04
N TRP A 9 -20.36 -17.19 -18.70
CA TRP A 9 -19.12 -16.63 -18.18
C TRP A 9 -18.40 -15.80 -19.26
N LEU A 10 -18.26 -16.27 -20.48
CA LEU A 10 -17.65 -15.56 -21.60
C LEU A 10 -18.41 -14.27 -21.93
N LEU A 11 -19.74 -14.32 -22.01
CA LEU A 11 -20.55 -13.12 -22.24
C LEU A 11 -20.35 -12.05 -21.15
N ARG A 12 -20.21 -12.46 -19.91
CA ARG A 12 -19.93 -11.53 -18.80
C ARG A 12 -18.53 -10.93 -18.90
N LEU A 13 -17.54 -11.72 -19.31
CA LEU A 13 -16.16 -11.26 -19.52
C LEU A 13 -16.12 -10.25 -20.66
N ASP A 14 -16.76 -10.54 -21.78
CA ASP A 14 -16.82 -9.65 -22.96
C ASP A 14 -17.50 -8.32 -22.61
N ALA A 15 -18.62 -8.35 -21.90
CA ALA A 15 -19.30 -7.16 -21.41
C ALA A 15 -18.42 -6.33 -20.46
N TRP A 16 -17.65 -6.99 -19.59
CA TRP A 16 -16.73 -6.30 -18.69
C TRP A 16 -15.53 -5.71 -19.42
N LEU A 17 -15.02 -6.38 -20.46
CA LEU A 17 -13.90 -5.92 -21.28
C LEU A 17 -14.26 -4.81 -22.25
N ALA A 18 -15.53 -4.69 -22.65
CA ALA A 18 -15.96 -3.75 -23.69
C ALA A 18 -15.44 -2.31 -23.52
N PRO A 19 -15.47 -1.67 -22.32
CA PRO A 19 -14.92 -0.32 -22.14
C PRO A 19 -13.40 -0.25 -22.36
N PHE A 20 -12.66 -1.30 -21.98
CA PHE A 20 -11.21 -1.38 -22.19
C PHE A 20 -10.89 -1.54 -23.68
N LEU A 21 -11.64 -2.39 -24.38
CA LEU A 21 -11.47 -2.58 -25.83
C LEU A 21 -11.75 -1.30 -26.62
N ALA A 22 -12.74 -0.51 -26.18
CA ALA A 22 -13.02 0.79 -26.78
C ALA A 22 -11.86 1.80 -26.61
N ALA A 23 -11.10 1.69 -25.53
CA ALA A 23 -9.91 2.52 -25.28
C ALA A 23 -8.67 2.09 -26.09
N LEU A 24 -8.63 0.86 -26.62
CA LEU A 24 -7.52 0.36 -27.44
C LEU A 24 -7.60 0.92 -28.87
N PRO A 25 -6.53 1.56 -29.39
CA PRO A 25 -6.58 2.22 -30.70
C PRO A 25 -6.54 1.25 -31.90
N ARG A 26 -5.87 0.10 -31.75
CA ARG A 26 -5.60 -0.82 -32.87
C ARG A 26 -6.58 -2.00 -32.89
N VAL A 27 -6.98 -2.42 -34.08
CA VAL A 27 -7.90 -3.56 -34.31
C VAL A 27 -7.28 -4.85 -33.73
N GLU A 28 -5.99 -5.07 -33.97
CA GLU A 28 -5.26 -6.23 -33.46
C GLU A 28 -5.27 -6.27 -31.93
N GLN A 29 -5.07 -5.14 -31.25
CA GLN A 29 -5.15 -5.09 -29.81
C GLN A 29 -6.55 -5.47 -29.30
N ARG A 30 -7.59 -4.96 -29.95
CA ARG A 30 -8.99 -5.31 -29.61
C ARG A 30 -9.31 -6.78 -29.86
N ARG A 31 -8.64 -7.41 -30.85
CA ARG A 31 -8.78 -8.83 -31.14
C ARG A 31 -8.07 -9.69 -30.07
N TRP A 32 -6.84 -9.33 -29.70
CA TRP A 32 -6.00 -10.17 -28.85
C TRP A 32 -6.23 -9.98 -27.35
N ALA A 33 -6.68 -8.82 -26.90
CA ALA A 33 -6.90 -8.52 -25.49
C ALA A 33 -7.88 -9.49 -24.81
N PRO A 34 -9.06 -9.81 -25.37
CA PRO A 34 -9.98 -10.79 -24.77
C PRO A 34 -9.35 -12.18 -24.64
N LEU A 35 -8.64 -12.63 -25.67
CA LEU A 35 -7.98 -13.94 -25.68
C LEU A 35 -6.86 -14.01 -24.62
N TYR A 36 -6.08 -12.95 -24.49
CA TYR A 36 -5.05 -12.86 -23.47
C TYR A 36 -5.65 -12.92 -22.06
N VAL A 37 -6.69 -12.12 -21.79
CA VAL A 37 -7.37 -12.12 -20.49
C VAL A 37 -8.02 -13.48 -20.20
N GLN A 38 -8.63 -14.14 -21.20
CA GLN A 38 -9.12 -15.51 -21.07
C GLN A 38 -7.98 -16.48 -20.69
N GLY A 39 -6.82 -16.36 -21.35
CA GLY A 39 -5.64 -17.17 -21.05
C GLY A 39 -5.16 -17.00 -19.61
N LEU A 40 -5.20 -15.77 -19.07
CA LEU A 40 -4.86 -15.50 -17.68
C LEU A 40 -5.88 -16.09 -16.69
N LEU A 41 -7.17 -16.06 -17.02
CA LEU A 41 -8.24 -16.51 -16.12
C LEU A 41 -8.45 -18.03 -16.16
N LEU A 42 -8.13 -18.69 -17.28
CA LEU A 42 -8.27 -20.15 -17.40
C LEU A 42 -7.23 -20.87 -16.51
N PRO A 43 -7.55 -22.05 -15.97
CA PRO A 43 -6.62 -22.86 -15.18
C PRO A 43 -5.33 -23.16 -15.93
N GLY A 44 -4.18 -23.18 -15.21
CA GLY A 44 -2.87 -23.52 -15.75
C GLY A 44 -1.77 -23.08 -14.80
N GLU A 45 -0.77 -23.92 -14.63
CA GLU A 45 0.34 -23.71 -13.70
C GLU A 45 1.25 -22.53 -14.10
N ARG A 46 1.40 -22.29 -15.41
CA ARG A 46 2.22 -21.20 -15.93
C ARG A 46 1.41 -20.29 -16.85
N LYS A 47 1.50 -18.97 -16.60
CA LYS A 47 0.83 -17.91 -17.37
C LYS A 47 1.79 -17.28 -18.41
N SER A 48 2.70 -18.05 -18.97
CA SER A 48 3.51 -17.61 -20.11
C SER A 48 2.74 -17.77 -21.43
N VAL A 49 3.20 -17.04 -22.47
CA VAL A 49 2.44 -16.89 -23.73
C VAL A 49 2.16 -18.22 -24.41
N GLU A 50 3.14 -19.13 -24.48
CA GLU A 50 2.98 -20.41 -25.17
C GLU A 50 1.88 -21.30 -24.58
N PRO A 51 1.87 -21.62 -23.27
CA PRO A 51 0.78 -22.40 -22.66
C PRO A 51 -0.58 -21.70 -22.74
N MET A 52 -0.61 -20.37 -22.71
CA MET A 52 -1.86 -19.62 -22.88
C MET A 52 -2.36 -19.73 -24.33
N ALA A 53 -1.49 -19.48 -25.32
CA ALA A 53 -1.86 -19.57 -26.74
C ALA A 53 -2.36 -20.96 -27.12
N ALA A 54 -1.76 -22.03 -26.59
CA ALA A 54 -2.23 -23.40 -26.83
C ALA A 54 -3.68 -23.61 -26.43
N ARG A 55 -4.19 -22.87 -25.44
CA ARG A 55 -5.56 -22.97 -24.93
C ARG A 55 -6.57 -22.03 -25.63
N VAL A 56 -6.15 -20.77 -25.88
CA VAL A 56 -7.08 -19.73 -26.33
C VAL A 56 -6.91 -19.37 -27.82
N ALA A 57 -5.78 -19.69 -28.43
CA ALA A 57 -5.46 -19.39 -29.83
C ALA A 57 -4.48 -20.42 -30.42
N PRO A 58 -4.86 -21.71 -30.58
CA PRO A 58 -3.96 -22.73 -31.08
C PRO A 58 -3.35 -22.35 -32.42
N GLY A 59 -2.05 -22.54 -32.58
CA GLY A 59 -1.28 -22.20 -33.79
C GLY A 59 -0.95 -20.71 -33.94
N GLN A 60 -1.34 -19.83 -33.02
CA GLN A 60 -1.12 -18.40 -33.10
C GLN A 60 -0.25 -17.82 -31.97
N VAL A 61 0.75 -18.60 -31.54
CA VAL A 61 1.68 -18.23 -30.43
C VAL A 61 2.41 -16.93 -30.73
N GLN A 62 2.90 -16.76 -31.98
CA GLN A 62 3.67 -15.57 -32.37
C GLN A 62 2.85 -14.29 -32.31
N GLN A 63 1.58 -14.35 -32.72
CA GLN A 63 0.69 -13.20 -32.71
C GLN A 63 0.35 -12.78 -31.26
N LEU A 64 0.09 -13.75 -30.37
CA LEU A 64 -0.14 -13.48 -28.95
C LEU A 64 1.14 -12.96 -28.28
N HIS A 65 2.31 -13.51 -28.65
CA HIS A 65 3.61 -13.02 -28.16
C HIS A 65 3.83 -11.56 -28.61
N HIS A 66 3.61 -11.23 -29.88
CA HIS A 66 3.72 -9.88 -30.40
C HIS A 66 2.77 -8.92 -29.67
N PHE A 67 1.54 -9.34 -29.40
CA PHE A 67 0.57 -8.56 -28.65
C PHE A 67 1.07 -8.20 -27.24
N VAL A 68 1.70 -9.14 -26.52
CA VAL A 68 2.18 -8.94 -25.14
C VAL A 68 3.47 -8.14 -25.11
N SER A 69 4.45 -8.47 -25.97
CA SER A 69 5.83 -7.98 -25.84
C SER A 69 6.18 -6.80 -26.75
N THR A 70 5.47 -6.62 -27.87
CA THR A 70 5.85 -5.64 -28.89
C THR A 70 4.81 -4.56 -29.12
N SER A 71 3.56 -4.80 -28.73
CA SER A 71 2.49 -3.80 -28.87
C SER A 71 2.72 -2.61 -27.93
N THR A 72 2.56 -1.41 -28.43
CA THR A 72 2.53 -0.19 -27.61
C THR A 72 1.23 -0.12 -26.84
N TRP A 73 1.32 -0.09 -25.51
CA TRP A 73 0.16 -0.08 -24.63
C TRP A 73 -0.25 1.35 -24.27
N PRO A 74 -1.47 1.79 -24.58
CA PRO A 74 -1.94 3.12 -24.24
C PRO A 74 -2.44 3.18 -22.80
N HIS A 75 -1.54 2.97 -21.82
CA HIS A 75 -1.87 2.92 -20.39
C HIS A 75 -2.65 4.16 -19.93
N GLU A 76 -2.33 5.34 -20.46
CA GLU A 76 -3.04 6.60 -20.18
C GLU A 76 -4.52 6.56 -20.53
N ARG A 77 -4.92 5.76 -21.53
CA ARG A 77 -6.32 5.57 -21.93
C ARG A 77 -7.00 4.45 -21.14
N LEU A 78 -6.23 3.43 -20.72
CA LEU A 78 -6.76 2.28 -19.99
C LEU A 78 -6.95 2.56 -18.50
N GLU A 79 -6.08 3.36 -17.90
CA GLU A 79 -6.13 3.69 -16.48
C GLU A 79 -7.42 4.38 -16.04
N PRO A 80 -7.97 5.38 -16.75
CA PRO A 80 -9.27 5.97 -16.41
C PRO A 80 -10.41 4.96 -16.47
N VAL A 81 -10.37 4.04 -17.44
CA VAL A 81 -11.35 2.96 -17.56
C VAL A 81 -11.27 2.04 -16.34
N LEU A 82 -10.04 1.64 -15.96
CA LEU A 82 -9.80 0.81 -14.79
C LEU A 82 -10.30 1.52 -13.52
N GLY A 83 -9.94 2.78 -13.32
CA GLY A 83 -10.39 3.58 -12.19
C GLY A 83 -11.92 3.66 -12.09
N GLY A 84 -12.60 3.94 -13.21
CA GLY A 84 -14.06 3.99 -13.26
C GLY A 84 -14.73 2.63 -13.02
N GLN A 85 -14.14 1.52 -13.51
CA GLN A 85 -14.65 0.17 -13.22
C GLN A 85 -14.44 -0.20 -11.74
N ALA A 86 -13.27 0.10 -11.21
CA ALA A 86 -12.96 -0.15 -9.80
C ALA A 86 -13.89 0.66 -8.88
N ASP A 87 -14.13 1.94 -9.19
CA ASP A 87 -15.04 2.78 -8.42
C ASP A 87 -16.47 2.24 -8.40
N ARG A 88 -16.97 1.74 -9.55
CA ARG A 88 -18.28 1.08 -9.61
C ARG A 88 -18.38 -0.18 -8.77
N LEU A 89 -17.29 -0.97 -8.72
CA LEU A 89 -17.25 -2.24 -7.97
C LEU A 89 -17.09 -2.03 -6.47
N VAL A 90 -16.11 -1.23 -6.08
CA VAL A 90 -15.66 -1.12 -4.68
C VAL A 90 -15.50 0.32 -4.19
N GLY A 91 -15.76 1.34 -5.02
CA GLY A 91 -15.63 2.74 -4.62
C GLY A 91 -16.68 3.19 -3.62
N GLY A 92 -16.39 4.26 -2.90
CA GLY A 92 -17.31 4.90 -1.95
C GLY A 92 -16.65 5.37 -0.66
N PRO A 93 -17.42 5.97 0.26
CA PRO A 93 -16.88 6.50 1.52
C PRO A 93 -16.31 5.41 2.45
N ASP A 94 -16.81 4.18 2.32
CA ASP A 94 -16.33 3.02 3.10
C ASP A 94 -15.19 2.26 2.40
N ALA A 95 -14.78 2.68 1.21
CA ALA A 95 -13.64 2.11 0.51
C ALA A 95 -12.34 2.65 1.10
N VAL A 96 -11.30 1.83 1.04
CA VAL A 96 -9.93 2.21 1.42
C VAL A 96 -9.01 2.11 0.22
N LEU A 97 -8.09 3.07 0.10
CA LEU A 97 -6.98 3.00 -0.85
C LEU A 97 -5.72 2.59 -0.09
N VAL A 98 -5.20 1.41 -0.39
CA VAL A 98 -4.01 0.91 0.31
C VAL A 98 -2.76 1.23 -0.50
N VAL A 99 -1.76 1.81 0.14
CA VAL A 99 -0.43 2.03 -0.44
C VAL A 99 0.52 1.00 0.12
N ASP A 100 1.11 0.20 -0.75
CA ASP A 100 2.06 -0.84 -0.36
C ASP A 100 3.04 -1.13 -1.51
N ASP A 101 4.07 -1.89 -1.24
CA ASP A 101 5.03 -2.33 -2.24
C ASP A 101 4.84 -3.81 -2.57
N THR A 102 5.01 -4.14 -3.85
CA THR A 102 5.22 -5.54 -4.23
C THR A 102 6.55 -5.69 -4.98
N ALA A 103 7.21 -6.82 -4.79
CA ALA A 103 8.49 -7.10 -5.44
C ALA A 103 8.35 -8.23 -6.47
N LEU A 104 9.01 -8.06 -7.60
CA LEU A 104 9.19 -9.10 -8.62
C LEU A 104 10.64 -9.56 -8.60
N VAL A 105 10.87 -10.80 -8.19
CA VAL A 105 12.22 -11.41 -8.15
C VAL A 105 12.77 -11.54 -9.57
N ARG A 106 14.05 -11.21 -9.77
CA ARG A 106 14.71 -11.26 -11.06
C ARG A 106 16.06 -11.95 -10.96
N GLN A 107 16.38 -12.77 -11.97
CA GLN A 107 17.69 -13.44 -12.09
C GLN A 107 18.75 -12.47 -12.66
N GLY A 108 18.38 -11.69 -13.66
CA GLY A 108 19.29 -10.81 -14.40
C GLY A 108 19.54 -9.45 -13.73
N ARG A 109 20.47 -8.68 -14.33
CA ARG A 109 20.85 -7.33 -13.89
C ARG A 109 20.38 -6.22 -14.84
N HIS A 110 19.75 -6.58 -15.95
CA HIS A 110 19.46 -5.67 -17.06
C HIS A 110 18.04 -5.15 -17.06
N SER A 111 17.09 -5.85 -16.42
CA SER A 111 15.71 -5.40 -16.33
C SER A 111 15.63 -4.06 -15.62
N VAL A 112 14.82 -3.13 -16.16
CA VAL A 112 14.69 -1.77 -15.64
C VAL A 112 14.32 -1.75 -14.15
N GLY A 113 15.01 -0.93 -13.35
CA GLY A 113 14.74 -0.80 -11.90
C GLY A 113 15.23 -1.98 -11.04
N VAL A 114 15.83 -3.02 -11.63
CA VAL A 114 16.33 -4.17 -10.88
C VAL A 114 17.55 -3.79 -10.04
N GLN A 115 17.51 -4.13 -8.76
CA GLN A 115 18.66 -4.05 -7.86
C GLN A 115 18.49 -4.98 -6.66
N ARG A 116 19.57 -5.16 -5.88
CA ARG A 116 19.50 -5.84 -4.60
C ARG A 116 18.82 -4.93 -3.59
N GLN A 117 17.59 -5.28 -3.20
CA GLN A 117 16.74 -4.54 -2.26
C GLN A 117 15.89 -5.51 -1.43
N HIS A 118 15.20 -5.01 -0.42
CA HIS A 118 14.31 -5.85 0.38
C HIS A 118 13.18 -6.42 -0.49
N CYS A 119 13.04 -7.74 -0.43
CA CYS A 119 11.97 -8.46 -1.12
C CYS A 119 11.05 -9.07 -0.06
N GLY A 120 9.88 -8.45 0.16
CA GLY A 120 8.94 -8.91 1.18
C GLY A 120 8.48 -10.36 0.99
N GLN A 121 8.35 -10.81 -0.27
CA GLN A 121 8.01 -12.20 -0.60
C GLN A 121 9.05 -13.21 -0.09
N LEU A 122 10.32 -12.84 -0.10
CA LEU A 122 11.42 -13.71 0.35
C LEU A 122 11.86 -13.40 1.79
N GLY A 123 11.34 -12.35 2.42
CA GLY A 123 11.75 -11.89 3.75
C GLY A 123 13.23 -11.49 3.87
N LYS A 124 13.93 -11.23 2.75
CA LYS A 124 15.36 -10.93 2.70
C LYS A 124 15.73 -9.97 1.58
N GLN A 125 16.99 -9.54 1.56
CA GLN A 125 17.57 -8.81 0.44
C GLN A 125 17.74 -9.73 -0.78
N ALA A 126 17.09 -9.38 -1.88
CA ALA A 126 17.15 -10.13 -3.13
C ALA A 126 17.26 -9.19 -4.33
N ASN A 127 17.70 -9.73 -5.46
CA ASN A 127 17.68 -9.02 -6.73
C ASN A 127 16.23 -8.98 -7.24
N CYS A 128 15.61 -7.82 -7.20
CA CYS A 128 14.21 -7.68 -7.57
C CYS A 128 13.89 -6.27 -8.09
N GLN A 129 12.75 -6.15 -8.73
CA GLN A 129 12.09 -4.89 -9.04
C GLN A 129 11.05 -4.62 -7.98
N ALA A 130 10.91 -3.37 -7.57
CA ALA A 130 9.84 -2.95 -6.66
C ALA A 130 8.78 -2.18 -7.43
N LEU A 131 7.52 -2.49 -7.14
CA LEU A 131 6.36 -1.78 -7.67
C LEU A 131 5.62 -1.13 -6.50
N VAL A 132 5.34 0.16 -6.62
CA VAL A 132 4.39 0.85 -5.75
C VAL A 132 2.98 0.48 -6.21
N SER A 133 2.21 -0.12 -5.32
CA SER A 133 0.89 -0.68 -5.60
C SER A 133 -0.19 0.06 -4.82
N LEU A 134 -1.28 0.40 -5.50
CA LEU A 134 -2.44 1.01 -4.87
C LEU A 134 -3.71 0.19 -5.18
N PRO A 135 -4.06 -0.81 -4.39
CA PRO A 135 -5.38 -1.42 -4.44
C PRO A 135 -6.45 -0.52 -3.81
N LEU A 136 -7.58 -0.38 -4.51
CA LEU A 136 -8.83 0.11 -3.95
C LEU A 136 -9.61 -1.06 -3.39
N ALA A 137 -10.07 -1.00 -2.15
CA ALA A 137 -10.76 -2.12 -1.53
C ALA A 137 -11.99 -1.67 -0.75
N ARG A 138 -13.04 -2.49 -0.80
CA ARG A 138 -14.20 -2.39 0.09
C ARG A 138 -14.53 -3.76 0.65
N GLY A 139 -14.51 -3.86 1.99
CA GLY A 139 -14.62 -5.16 2.66
C GLY A 139 -13.42 -6.05 2.32
N GLU A 140 -13.69 -7.22 1.73
CA GLU A 140 -12.67 -8.21 1.37
C GLU A 140 -12.34 -8.21 -0.14
N VAL A 141 -12.81 -7.24 -0.91
CA VAL A 141 -12.64 -7.21 -2.36
C VAL A 141 -11.63 -6.12 -2.73
N PRO A 142 -10.37 -6.45 -3.00
CA PRO A 142 -9.40 -5.50 -3.52
C PRO A 142 -9.43 -5.46 -5.05
N VAL A 143 -9.24 -4.29 -5.62
CA VAL A 143 -9.03 -4.06 -7.05
C VAL A 143 -7.74 -3.25 -7.22
N PRO A 144 -6.67 -3.80 -7.76
CA PRO A 144 -5.45 -3.05 -8.05
C PRO A 144 -5.73 -1.96 -9.09
N VAL A 145 -5.61 -0.68 -8.71
CA VAL A 145 -5.89 0.47 -9.58
C VAL A 145 -4.65 1.22 -10.01
N ALA A 146 -3.50 0.92 -9.40
CA ALA A 146 -2.20 1.41 -9.83
C ALA A 146 -1.09 0.42 -9.44
N LEU A 147 -0.15 0.27 -10.37
CA LEU A 147 1.13 -0.39 -10.19
C LEU A 147 2.19 0.47 -10.87
N ARG A 148 3.14 1.02 -10.10
CA ARG A 148 4.21 1.88 -10.64
C ARG A 148 5.57 1.30 -10.35
N LEU A 149 6.35 1.11 -11.39
CA LEU A 149 7.73 0.65 -11.24
C LEU A 149 8.55 1.70 -10.52
N PHE A 150 9.14 1.31 -9.40
CA PHE A 150 10.11 2.15 -8.70
C PHE A 150 11.46 2.10 -9.41
N LEU A 151 11.94 3.25 -9.89
CA LEU A 151 13.28 3.39 -10.45
C LEU A 151 14.23 3.85 -9.34
N PRO A 152 15.12 2.98 -8.82
CA PRO A 152 16.07 3.34 -7.78
C PRO A 152 17.00 4.48 -8.21
N GLU A 153 17.46 5.30 -7.27
CA GLU A 153 18.29 6.46 -7.55
C GLU A 153 19.55 6.12 -8.36
N ARG A 154 20.24 5.03 -7.99
CA ARG A 154 21.42 4.54 -8.74
C ARG A 154 21.10 4.17 -10.19
N TRP A 155 19.89 3.73 -10.46
CA TRP A 155 19.40 3.48 -11.83
C TRP A 155 19.14 4.78 -12.57
N ALA A 156 18.52 5.75 -11.91
CA ALA A 156 18.20 7.03 -12.50
C ALA A 156 19.48 7.82 -12.88
N GLN A 157 20.57 7.62 -12.14
CA GLN A 157 21.87 8.26 -12.38
C GLN A 157 22.74 7.53 -13.42
N ASP A 158 22.45 6.26 -13.77
CA ASP A 158 23.24 5.48 -14.75
C ASP A 158 22.67 5.64 -16.16
N SER A 159 23.22 6.59 -16.92
CA SER A 159 22.78 6.86 -18.30
C SER A 159 22.95 5.66 -19.23
N GLY A 160 24.00 4.85 -19.03
CA GLY A 160 24.27 3.67 -19.85
C GLY A 160 23.23 2.56 -19.62
N ARG A 161 22.84 2.34 -18.36
CA ARG A 161 21.77 1.37 -18.04
C ARG A 161 20.42 1.85 -18.55
N ARG A 162 20.12 3.13 -18.35
CA ARG A 162 18.87 3.76 -18.83
C ARG A 162 18.70 3.59 -20.33
N GLY A 163 19.75 3.94 -21.11
CA GLY A 163 19.71 3.83 -22.57
C GLY A 163 19.47 2.40 -23.05
N ARG A 164 20.15 1.40 -22.44
CA ARG A 164 19.93 -0.02 -22.79
C ARG A 164 18.55 -0.55 -22.42
N ALA A 165 17.91 0.01 -21.41
CA ALA A 165 16.59 -0.41 -20.91
C ALA A 165 15.44 0.44 -21.47
N GLY A 166 15.70 1.34 -22.42
CA GLY A 166 14.67 2.21 -23.01
C GLY A 166 14.05 3.21 -22.02
N VAL A 167 14.78 3.58 -20.93
CA VAL A 167 14.23 4.54 -19.95
C VAL A 167 14.26 5.95 -20.53
N PRO A 168 13.09 6.60 -20.71
CA PRO A 168 13.02 7.94 -21.26
C PRO A 168 13.83 8.97 -20.44
N PRO A 169 14.44 10.00 -21.08
CA PRO A 169 15.28 10.98 -20.40
C PRO A 169 14.54 11.75 -19.28
N GLU A 170 13.26 11.99 -19.44
CA GLU A 170 12.40 12.70 -18.49
C GLU A 170 12.07 11.90 -17.22
N VAL A 171 12.21 10.59 -17.25
CA VAL A 171 12.00 9.74 -16.07
C VAL A 171 13.15 9.96 -15.09
N THR A 172 12.89 10.59 -13.98
CA THR A 172 13.86 10.90 -12.91
C THR A 172 13.60 10.03 -11.68
N PHE A 173 14.58 10.03 -10.75
CA PHE A 173 14.36 9.39 -9.46
C PHE A 173 13.25 10.10 -8.70
N ARG A 174 12.33 9.31 -8.18
CA ARG A 174 11.27 9.74 -7.25
C ARG A 174 11.16 8.71 -6.13
N PRO A 175 11.14 9.13 -4.86
CA PRO A 175 10.93 8.20 -3.77
C PRO A 175 9.52 7.60 -3.85
N LYS A 176 9.36 6.39 -3.34
CA LYS A 176 8.10 5.63 -3.44
C LYS A 176 6.87 6.38 -2.92
N TRP A 177 7.04 7.12 -1.83
CA TRP A 177 5.96 7.92 -1.27
C TRP A 177 5.47 9.05 -2.20
N GLN A 178 6.35 9.63 -3.01
CA GLN A 178 5.94 10.60 -4.04
C GLN A 178 5.18 9.93 -5.18
N LEU A 179 5.66 8.76 -5.65
CA LEU A 179 4.92 7.97 -6.64
C LEU A 179 3.52 7.63 -6.14
N ALA A 180 3.39 7.26 -4.87
CA ALA A 180 2.09 6.99 -4.25
C ALA A 180 1.19 8.24 -4.22
N LEU A 181 1.72 9.42 -3.87
CA LEU A 181 0.94 10.67 -3.88
C LEU A 181 0.46 11.05 -5.28
N ASP A 182 1.28 10.88 -6.31
CA ASP A 182 0.87 11.13 -7.69
C ASP A 182 -0.30 10.24 -8.10
N GLU A 183 -0.23 8.96 -7.75
CA GLU A 183 -1.29 8.01 -8.05
C GLU A 183 -2.57 8.31 -7.25
N ILE A 184 -2.47 8.70 -6.00
CA ILE A 184 -3.60 9.17 -5.20
C ILE A 184 -4.26 10.39 -5.87
N ALA A 185 -3.45 11.37 -6.29
CA ALA A 185 -3.94 12.57 -6.98
C ALA A 185 -4.60 12.21 -8.31
N ARG A 186 -3.98 11.34 -9.11
CA ARG A 186 -4.52 10.84 -10.39
C ARG A 186 -5.87 10.17 -10.20
N LEU A 187 -5.98 9.24 -9.27
CA LEU A 187 -7.22 8.50 -8.98
C LEU A 187 -8.34 9.44 -8.55
N ARG A 188 -8.05 10.41 -7.68
CA ARG A 188 -9.02 11.45 -7.29
C ARG A 188 -9.47 12.31 -8.46
N ALA A 189 -8.54 12.74 -9.32
CA ALA A 189 -8.86 13.50 -10.53
C ALA A 189 -9.74 12.70 -11.50
N GLN A 190 -9.65 11.38 -11.52
CA GLN A 190 -10.50 10.46 -12.27
C GLN A 190 -11.85 10.17 -11.59
N GLY A 191 -12.11 10.75 -10.42
CA GLY A 191 -13.35 10.57 -9.68
C GLY A 191 -13.47 9.26 -8.90
N VAL A 192 -12.35 8.55 -8.67
CA VAL A 192 -12.34 7.34 -7.83
C VAL A 192 -12.55 7.72 -6.37
N ARG A 193 -13.56 7.10 -5.73
CA ARG A 193 -14.00 7.44 -4.37
C ARG A 193 -13.44 6.45 -3.36
N PHE A 194 -12.85 6.99 -2.30
CA PHE A 194 -12.39 6.24 -1.11
C PHE A 194 -12.42 7.17 0.11
N GLY A 195 -12.64 6.60 1.28
CA GLY A 195 -12.77 7.35 2.54
C GLY A 195 -11.49 7.40 3.36
N CYS A 196 -10.51 6.53 3.10
CA CYS A 196 -9.29 6.47 3.89
C CYS A 196 -8.10 5.93 3.07
N VAL A 197 -6.90 6.47 3.32
CA VAL A 197 -5.65 5.97 2.78
C VAL A 197 -4.94 5.14 3.85
N LEU A 198 -4.53 3.92 3.49
CA LEU A 198 -3.80 3.02 4.37
C LEU A 198 -2.39 2.78 3.84
N GLY A 199 -1.43 2.55 4.72
CA GLY A 199 -0.07 2.20 4.32
C GLY A 199 0.71 1.56 5.46
N ASP A 200 1.85 0.98 5.12
CA ASP A 200 2.75 0.39 6.09
C ASP A 200 3.69 1.40 6.77
N ALA A 201 4.65 0.90 7.57
CA ALA A 201 5.60 1.76 8.28
C ALA A 201 6.64 2.43 7.36
N GLU A 202 6.86 1.93 6.15
CA GLU A 202 7.75 2.57 5.18
C GLU A 202 7.17 3.89 4.68
N TYR A 203 5.85 3.94 4.50
CA TYR A 203 5.12 5.17 4.14
C TYR A 203 4.84 6.02 5.38
N GLY A 204 4.41 5.40 6.48
CA GLY A 204 4.01 6.13 7.68
C GLY A 204 5.15 6.82 8.43
N LYS A 205 6.40 6.39 8.29
CA LYS A 205 7.58 7.09 8.85
C LYS A 205 7.90 8.42 8.16
N VAL A 206 7.37 8.64 6.93
CA VAL A 206 7.65 9.84 6.13
C VAL A 206 6.69 10.97 6.51
N ALA A 207 7.18 11.98 7.21
CA ALA A 207 6.37 13.13 7.63
C ALA A 207 5.74 13.86 6.44
N ALA A 208 6.52 14.09 5.37
CA ALA A 208 6.05 14.75 4.15
C ALA A 208 4.86 14.00 3.50
N PHE A 209 4.83 12.66 3.56
CA PHE A 209 3.71 11.87 3.06
C PHE A 209 2.44 12.11 3.89
N ARG A 210 2.56 12.09 5.23
CA ARG A 210 1.43 12.35 6.13
C ARG A 210 0.86 13.77 5.95
N HIS A 211 1.74 14.78 5.90
CA HIS A 211 1.35 16.17 5.70
C HIS A 211 0.65 16.37 4.36
N ALA A 212 1.15 15.76 3.28
CA ALA A 212 0.49 15.84 1.97
C ALA A 212 -0.91 15.21 1.97
N LEU A 213 -1.13 14.11 2.70
CA LEU A 213 -2.47 13.54 2.89
C LEU A 213 -3.38 14.45 3.69
N ASP A 214 -2.86 15.10 4.74
CA ASP A 214 -3.61 16.08 5.53
C ASP A 214 -4.00 17.31 4.69
N GLU A 215 -3.06 17.87 3.92
CA GLU A 215 -3.30 18.98 2.99
C GLU A 215 -4.34 18.63 1.92
N ALA A 216 -4.36 17.36 1.48
CA ALA A 216 -5.35 16.86 0.53
C ALA A 216 -6.73 16.59 1.19
N GLY A 217 -6.86 16.76 2.52
CA GLY A 217 -8.08 16.48 3.29
C GLY A 217 -8.46 14.99 3.31
N LEU A 218 -7.47 14.10 3.19
CA LEU A 218 -7.68 12.65 3.13
C LEU A 218 -7.47 12.02 4.51
N PRO A 219 -8.47 11.35 5.09
CA PRO A 219 -8.26 10.50 6.25
C PRO A 219 -7.26 9.39 5.94
N TRP A 220 -6.42 9.06 6.92
CA TRP A 220 -5.42 8.02 6.75
C TRP A 220 -5.14 7.24 8.03
N ALA A 221 -4.65 5.99 7.88
CA ALA A 221 -4.10 5.18 8.95
C ALA A 221 -2.84 4.46 8.45
N LEU A 222 -1.68 4.80 9.01
CA LEU A 222 -0.37 4.39 8.52
C LEU A 222 0.41 3.69 9.63
N GLY A 223 1.14 2.64 9.27
CA GLY A 223 2.07 1.97 10.16
C GLY A 223 3.19 2.91 10.62
N LEU A 224 3.76 2.63 11.79
CA LEU A 224 4.90 3.37 12.32
C LEU A 224 6.03 2.43 12.77
N PRO A 225 7.30 2.86 12.63
CA PRO A 225 8.40 2.16 13.28
C PRO A 225 8.36 2.38 14.81
N PRO A 226 8.83 1.43 15.62
CA PRO A 226 8.73 1.48 17.09
C PRO A 226 9.53 2.64 17.73
N ASN A 227 10.49 3.21 17.01
CA ASN A 227 11.31 4.33 17.43
C ASN A 227 10.76 5.71 17.03
N GLN A 228 9.58 5.78 16.37
CA GLN A 228 8.95 7.06 16.06
C GLN A 228 8.72 7.85 17.34
N LYS A 229 9.12 9.13 17.33
CA LYS A 229 8.98 10.03 18.47
C LYS A 229 7.62 10.71 18.47
N VAL A 230 7.04 10.81 19.67
CA VAL A 230 5.77 11.51 19.92
C VAL A 230 5.81 12.25 21.26
N PHE A 231 4.92 13.21 21.41
CA PHE A 231 4.65 13.94 22.65
C PHE A 231 3.27 13.60 23.18
N PRO A 232 3.00 13.83 24.48
CA PRO A 232 1.64 13.78 25.01
C PRO A 232 0.79 14.87 24.38
N PRO A 233 -0.55 14.73 24.33
CA PRO A 233 -1.44 15.67 23.64
C PRO A 233 -1.44 17.06 24.25
N ASP A 234 -1.22 17.16 25.55
CA ASP A 234 -1.20 18.38 26.37
C ASP A 234 0.17 19.09 26.38
N VAL A 235 1.14 18.63 25.58
CA VAL A 235 2.47 19.29 25.50
C VAL A 235 2.33 20.74 25.06
N THR A 236 2.93 21.65 25.82
CA THR A 236 3.03 23.07 25.47
C THR A 236 4.40 23.40 24.89
N VAL A 237 4.48 24.45 24.10
CA VAL A 237 5.71 24.91 23.46
C VAL A 237 5.90 26.37 23.84
N ALA A 238 7.05 26.72 24.45
CA ALA A 238 7.34 28.08 24.86
C ALA A 238 8.79 28.48 24.52
N MET A 239 9.01 29.75 24.31
CA MET A 239 10.37 30.31 24.26
C MET A 239 10.97 30.25 25.67
N PRO A 240 12.17 29.65 25.82
CA PRO A 240 12.82 29.64 27.12
C PRO A 240 13.16 31.06 27.58
N GLU A 241 12.90 31.36 28.84
CA GLU A 241 13.32 32.65 29.41
C GLU A 241 14.86 32.79 29.40
N PRO A 242 15.38 34.02 29.22
CA PRO A 242 16.81 34.29 29.31
C PRO A 242 17.34 33.89 30.69
N THR A 243 18.38 33.05 30.73
CA THR A 243 18.98 32.66 32.00
C THR A 243 19.74 33.87 32.60
N ARG A 244 19.56 34.14 33.91
CA ARG A 244 20.27 35.21 34.64
C ARG A 244 21.79 35.08 34.65
N ARG A 245 22.35 33.92 34.21
CA ARG A 245 23.82 33.66 34.18
C ARG A 245 24.55 34.15 32.96
N GLY A 246 23.93 34.92 32.09
CA GLY A 246 24.54 35.35 30.84
C GLY A 246 24.69 34.14 29.88
N GLY A 247 24.60 34.39 28.60
CA GLY A 247 24.70 33.41 27.53
C GLY A 247 23.86 33.86 26.34
N ARG A 248 24.12 33.28 25.17
CA ARG A 248 23.33 33.62 23.99
C ARG A 248 21.87 33.17 24.21
N PRO A 249 20.86 34.02 24.10
CA PRO A 249 19.46 33.64 24.22
C PRO A 249 19.12 32.50 23.26
N ARG A 250 18.37 31.54 23.75
CA ARG A 250 17.87 30.45 22.89
C ARG A 250 16.93 31.04 21.82
N LYS A 251 17.13 30.67 20.58
CA LYS A 251 16.37 31.22 19.44
C LYS A 251 15.17 30.39 19.05
N HIS A 252 15.05 29.19 19.62
CA HIS A 252 14.02 28.22 19.25
C HIS A 252 13.14 27.89 20.44
N PRO A 253 11.83 27.74 20.23
CA PRO A 253 10.92 27.28 21.24
C PRO A 253 11.25 25.85 21.69
N VAL A 254 10.88 25.50 22.92
CA VAL A 254 11.16 24.20 23.52
C VAL A 254 9.84 23.58 24.04
N PRO A 255 9.59 22.31 23.79
CA PRO A 255 8.48 21.60 24.38
C PRO A 255 8.61 21.48 25.91
N SER A 256 7.48 21.54 26.62
CA SER A 256 7.42 21.40 28.09
C SER A 256 7.91 20.04 28.60
N VAL A 257 7.83 19.02 27.77
CA VAL A 257 8.32 17.67 28.06
C VAL A 257 9.06 17.08 26.84
N PRO A 258 10.02 16.17 27.04
CA PRO A 258 10.72 15.54 25.94
C PRO A 258 9.80 14.58 25.16
N SER A 259 10.08 14.41 23.85
CA SER A 259 9.43 13.36 23.05
C SER A 259 9.92 11.97 23.44
N VAL A 260 9.02 10.98 23.39
CA VAL A 260 9.34 9.58 23.68
C VAL A 260 9.05 8.70 22.46
N ALA A 261 9.74 7.57 22.34
CA ALA A 261 9.44 6.61 21.29
C ALA A 261 8.09 5.91 21.55
N VAL A 262 7.32 5.63 20.50
CA VAL A 262 6.00 5.01 20.60
C VAL A 262 6.04 3.66 21.33
N SER A 263 7.16 2.92 21.19
CA SER A 263 7.36 1.65 21.90
C SER A 263 7.35 1.81 23.43
N PHE A 264 7.80 2.94 23.96
CA PHE A 264 7.79 3.21 25.42
C PHE A 264 6.39 3.47 25.96
N LEU A 265 5.52 4.09 25.17
CA LEU A 265 4.15 4.40 25.62
C LEU A 265 3.29 3.15 25.86
N PHE A 266 3.69 2.04 25.27
CA PHE A 266 2.99 0.75 25.38
C PHE A 266 3.90 -0.35 25.94
N ALA A 267 5.01 0.01 26.62
CA ALA A 267 5.91 -0.98 27.23
C ALA A 267 5.18 -1.83 28.27
N ASP A 268 4.41 -1.16 29.14
CA ASP A 268 3.53 -1.75 30.15
C ASP A 268 2.15 -1.07 30.07
N PRO A 269 1.33 -1.39 29.05
CA PRO A 269 0.00 -0.84 29.01
C PRO A 269 -0.79 -1.37 30.21
N PRO A 270 -1.54 -0.51 30.94
CA PRO A 270 -2.49 -1.00 31.94
C PRO A 270 -3.42 -2.02 31.26
N ASP A 271 -3.70 -3.14 31.91
CA ASP A 271 -4.56 -4.22 31.39
C ASP A 271 -5.91 -3.70 30.88
N ALA A 272 -6.42 -2.62 31.47
CA ALA A 272 -7.62 -1.92 31.04
C ALA A 272 -7.51 -1.20 29.68
N ALA A 273 -6.29 -0.99 29.15
CA ALA A 273 -6.08 -0.28 27.88
C ALA A 273 -6.06 -1.21 26.65
N LEU A 274 -5.82 -2.51 26.84
CA LEU A 274 -5.84 -3.50 25.75
C LEU A 274 -7.23 -4.12 25.63
N ARG A 275 -7.82 -4.03 24.45
CA ARG A 275 -9.12 -4.62 24.14
C ARG A 275 -8.97 -5.59 22.97
N THR A 276 -9.52 -6.80 23.14
CA THR A 276 -9.61 -7.76 22.05
C THR A 276 -10.79 -7.38 21.16
N LEU A 277 -10.53 -7.17 19.88
CA LEU A 277 -11.52 -6.76 18.91
C LEU A 277 -11.63 -7.76 17.78
N SER A 278 -12.86 -7.94 17.26
CA SER A 278 -13.13 -8.64 16.02
C SER A 278 -13.47 -7.62 14.94
N TRP A 279 -12.67 -7.58 13.89
CA TRP A 279 -12.83 -6.65 12.77
C TRP A 279 -13.32 -7.33 11.49
N ARG A 280 -13.50 -8.67 11.51
CA ARG A 280 -13.83 -9.45 10.32
C ARG A 280 -14.74 -10.64 10.66
N ARG A 281 -15.66 -10.97 9.77
CA ARG A 281 -16.38 -12.26 9.79
C ARG A 281 -15.51 -13.30 9.11
N GLY A 282 -15.16 -14.38 9.82
CA GLY A 282 -14.47 -15.51 9.21
C GLY A 282 -15.32 -16.25 8.18
N THR A 283 -14.72 -16.94 7.24
CA THR A 283 -15.39 -17.79 6.23
C THR A 283 -16.25 -18.91 6.86
N ASN A 284 -15.99 -19.27 8.12
CA ASN A 284 -16.73 -20.27 8.89
C ASN A 284 -17.70 -19.65 9.93
N GLY A 285 -18.21 -18.44 9.69
CA GLY A 285 -19.13 -17.75 10.57
C GLY A 285 -18.44 -16.63 11.40
N PRO A 286 -19.21 -15.88 12.22
CA PRO A 286 -18.67 -14.80 13.00
C PRO A 286 -17.64 -15.35 13.99
N ARG A 287 -16.38 -14.98 13.84
CA ARG A 287 -15.42 -15.14 14.94
C ARG A 287 -15.85 -14.16 16.02
N ARG A 288 -16.59 -14.68 17.01
CA ARG A 288 -17.06 -13.90 18.15
C ARG A 288 -15.84 -13.33 18.88
N PRO A 289 -15.86 -12.02 19.23
CA PRO A 289 -14.96 -11.51 20.21
C PRO A 289 -15.41 -12.07 21.56
N GLU A 290 -14.69 -13.00 22.14
CA GLU A 290 -14.70 -13.10 23.59
C GLU A 290 -13.94 -11.90 24.09
N VAL A 291 -14.60 -11.06 24.87
CA VAL A 291 -13.96 -10.02 25.67
C VAL A 291 -13.20 -10.76 26.77
N ALA A 292 -12.04 -11.30 26.42
CA ALA A 292 -11.12 -11.81 27.42
C ALA A 292 -10.45 -10.60 28.05
N LYS A 293 -10.78 -10.31 29.30
CA LYS A 293 -9.87 -9.58 30.19
C LYS A 293 -8.56 -10.35 30.17
N VAL A 294 -7.50 -9.77 29.63
CA VAL A 294 -6.16 -10.36 29.72
C VAL A 294 -5.79 -10.40 31.20
N PRO A 295 -5.63 -11.57 31.82
CA PRO A 295 -5.12 -11.64 33.19
C PRO A 295 -3.71 -11.08 33.24
N PRO A 296 -3.27 -10.52 34.36
CA PRO A 296 -1.90 -10.08 34.55
C PRO A 296 -0.93 -11.23 34.25
N ALA A 297 0.26 -10.92 33.77
CA ALA A 297 1.30 -11.79 33.19
C ALA A 297 1.86 -12.88 34.10
N ALA A 298 1.00 -13.64 34.77
CA ALA A 298 1.38 -14.71 35.72
C ALA A 298 1.14 -16.13 35.20
N THR A 299 0.57 -16.32 34.03
CA THR A 299 0.41 -17.66 33.43
C THR A 299 0.72 -17.60 31.95
N GLY A 300 1.73 -18.33 31.50
CA GLY A 300 2.30 -18.39 30.16
C GLY A 300 1.32 -18.75 29.02
N GLY A 301 0.15 -18.11 28.95
CA GLY A 301 -0.84 -18.20 27.89
C GLY A 301 -0.48 -17.26 26.74
N LYS A 302 -0.64 -17.73 25.48
CA LYS A 302 -0.52 -16.87 24.30
C LYS A 302 -1.48 -15.69 24.43
N PRO A 303 -1.02 -14.42 24.18
CA PRO A 303 -1.92 -13.28 24.15
C PRO A 303 -3.00 -13.49 23.09
N PRO A 304 -4.22 -13.00 23.32
CA PRO A 304 -5.33 -13.17 22.38
C PRO A 304 -5.04 -12.48 21.04
N GLU A 305 -5.50 -13.06 19.94
CA GLU A 305 -5.35 -12.48 18.59
C GLU A 305 -6.05 -11.12 18.53
N GLY A 306 -5.27 -10.09 18.10
CA GLY A 306 -5.82 -8.78 17.82
C GLY A 306 -6.23 -7.94 19.03
N ALA A 307 -5.41 -7.92 20.08
CA ALA A 307 -5.56 -6.93 21.15
C ALA A 307 -5.09 -5.55 20.67
N PHE A 308 -5.90 -4.52 20.94
CA PHE A 308 -5.62 -3.15 20.53
C PHE A 308 -5.71 -2.19 21.71
N ALA A 309 -4.86 -1.18 21.69
CA ALA A 309 -4.95 -0.01 22.54
C ALA A 309 -4.75 1.25 21.69
N ALA A 310 -5.41 2.35 22.05
CA ALA A 310 -5.23 3.62 21.37
C ALA A 310 -5.04 4.77 22.37
N ARG A 311 -4.25 5.76 21.97
CA ARG A 311 -4.01 7.00 22.71
C ARG A 311 -3.93 8.17 21.77
N ARG A 312 -4.28 9.36 22.26
CA ARG A 312 -4.01 10.60 21.56
C ARG A 312 -2.56 11.02 21.82
N VAL A 313 -1.87 11.46 20.77
CA VAL A 313 -0.49 11.92 20.83
C VAL A 313 -0.27 13.07 19.84
N ARG A 314 0.77 13.86 20.05
CA ARG A 314 1.27 14.78 19.03
C ARG A 314 2.57 14.23 18.44
N VAL A 315 2.64 14.13 17.13
CA VAL A 315 3.82 13.54 16.46
C VAL A 315 4.99 14.52 16.55
N ALA A 316 6.22 14.02 16.75
CA ALA A 316 7.42 14.84 16.68
C ALA A 316 7.85 15.05 15.22
N ASP A 317 7.03 15.77 14.46
CA ASP A 317 7.21 16.06 13.02
C ASP A 317 6.79 17.50 12.67
N GLY A 318 6.56 18.35 13.66
CA GLY A 318 6.37 19.78 13.48
C GLY A 318 7.66 20.48 13.02
N PRO A 319 7.69 21.83 13.00
CA PRO A 319 8.87 22.59 12.61
C PRO A 319 10.14 22.15 13.37
N GLU A 320 11.30 22.21 12.71
CA GLU A 320 12.56 21.91 13.36
C GLU A 320 12.88 22.91 14.48
N ALA A 321 13.28 22.36 15.62
CA ALA A 321 13.86 23.10 16.74
C ALA A 321 15.40 22.97 16.75
N ALA A 322 16.07 23.60 17.72
CA ALA A 322 17.51 23.48 17.86
C ALA A 322 17.97 22.02 18.04
N GLY A 323 19.00 21.61 17.29
CA GLY A 323 19.61 20.27 17.44
C GLY A 323 18.87 19.14 16.74
N ALA A 324 18.25 19.40 15.59
CA ALA A 324 17.52 18.42 14.77
C ALA A 324 16.34 17.74 15.53
N GLN A 325 15.78 18.41 16.53
CA GLN A 325 14.57 17.96 17.20
C GLN A 325 13.36 18.65 16.54
N HIS A 326 12.32 17.89 16.29
CA HIS A 326 11.06 18.44 15.80
C HIS A 326 10.17 18.87 16.97
N LEU A 327 9.47 19.96 16.79
CA LEU A 327 8.39 20.40 17.69
C LEU A 327 7.19 19.46 17.56
N PRO A 328 6.25 19.51 18.54
CA PRO A 328 4.99 18.79 18.42
C PRO A 328 4.22 19.21 17.17
N GLY A 329 3.92 18.25 16.29
CA GLY A 329 3.03 18.41 15.16
C GLY A 329 1.56 18.28 15.55
N GLU A 330 0.73 17.86 14.62
CA GLU A 330 -0.70 17.69 14.81
C GLU A 330 -1.03 16.54 15.78
N GLU A 331 -2.16 16.65 16.45
CA GLU A 331 -2.68 15.63 17.34
C GLU A 331 -3.34 14.51 16.54
N ARG A 332 -2.93 13.25 16.83
CA ARG A 332 -3.34 12.05 16.09
C ARG A 332 -3.65 10.90 17.04
N TRP A 333 -4.36 9.90 16.53
CA TRP A 333 -4.47 8.61 17.20
C TRP A 333 -3.20 7.80 17.01
N LEU A 334 -2.62 7.33 18.10
CA LEU A 334 -1.60 6.30 18.11
C LEU A 334 -2.24 5.00 18.56
N VAL A 335 -2.21 3.98 17.70
CA VAL A 335 -2.81 2.66 17.94
C VAL A 335 -1.70 1.62 18.05
N CYS A 336 -1.74 0.82 19.09
CA CYS A 336 -0.89 -0.36 19.28
C CYS A 336 -1.70 -1.62 19.01
N GLU A 337 -1.26 -2.43 18.06
CA GLU A 337 -1.73 -3.79 17.83
C GLU A 337 -0.80 -4.76 18.54
N HIS A 338 -1.29 -5.53 19.49
CA HIS A 338 -0.58 -6.62 20.14
C HIS A 338 -0.97 -7.95 19.49
N ARG A 339 -0.03 -8.61 18.86
CA ARG A 339 -0.24 -9.85 18.11
C ARG A 339 -0.07 -11.07 19.01
N THR A 340 -0.68 -12.19 18.63
CA THR A 340 -0.51 -13.51 19.27
C THR A 340 0.92 -13.98 19.38
N THR A 341 1.78 -13.51 18.48
CA THR A 341 3.22 -13.79 18.49
C THR A 341 3.99 -13.00 19.56
N GLY A 342 3.30 -12.13 20.32
CA GLY A 342 3.92 -11.19 21.25
C GLY A 342 4.47 -9.91 20.58
N ALA A 343 4.47 -9.85 19.25
CA ALA A 343 4.94 -8.67 18.52
C ALA A 343 3.94 -7.51 18.66
N ARG A 344 4.47 -6.29 18.82
CA ARG A 344 3.68 -5.05 18.81
C ARG A 344 3.88 -4.32 17.49
N LYS A 345 2.78 -3.89 16.89
CA LYS A 345 2.79 -2.98 15.74
C LYS A 345 2.14 -1.67 16.11
N PHE A 346 2.72 -0.59 15.63
CA PHE A 346 2.25 0.77 15.90
C PHE A 346 1.69 1.39 14.63
N HIS A 347 0.61 2.15 14.79
CA HIS A 347 -0.06 2.84 13.70
C HIS A 347 -0.44 4.24 14.15
N LEU A 348 -0.36 5.18 13.24
CA LEU A 348 -0.85 6.53 13.43
C LEU A 348 -2.08 6.73 12.54
N SER A 349 -3.06 7.48 13.04
CA SER A 349 -4.28 7.73 12.27
C SER A 349 -4.77 9.17 12.44
N SER A 350 -5.23 9.74 11.34
CA SER A 350 -5.85 11.07 11.29
C SER A 350 -7.37 11.05 11.53
N HIS A 351 -7.94 9.90 11.87
CA HIS A 351 -9.37 9.80 12.19
C HIS A 351 -9.76 10.80 13.28
N PRO A 352 -11.03 11.29 13.27
CA PRO A 352 -11.54 12.23 14.27
C PRO A 352 -11.32 11.75 15.70
N ALA A 353 -11.31 12.68 16.66
CA ALA A 353 -11.09 12.37 18.08
C ALA A 353 -12.16 11.43 18.66
N GLU A 354 -13.36 11.45 18.09
CA GLU A 354 -14.51 10.62 18.47
C GLU A 354 -14.46 9.21 17.89
N ALA A 355 -13.46 8.90 17.04
CA ALA A 355 -13.34 7.58 16.44
C ALA A 355 -13.18 6.52 17.52
N SER A 356 -14.00 5.47 17.45
CA SER A 356 -13.91 4.35 18.38
C SER A 356 -12.68 3.48 18.09
N LEU A 357 -12.25 2.73 19.10
CA LEU A 357 -11.13 1.78 18.94
C LEU A 357 -11.43 0.74 17.87
N GLU A 358 -12.70 0.33 17.73
CA GLU A 358 -13.19 -0.60 16.71
C GLU A 358 -13.03 -0.03 15.30
N GLN A 359 -13.36 1.24 15.09
CA GLN A 359 -13.17 1.93 13.82
C GLN A 359 -11.70 2.04 13.45
N LEU A 360 -10.85 2.42 14.41
CA LEU A 360 -9.39 2.49 14.21
C LEU A 360 -8.80 1.13 13.87
N ALA A 361 -9.17 0.09 14.60
CA ALA A 361 -8.72 -1.28 14.36
C ALA A 361 -9.20 -1.80 13.00
N ALA A 362 -10.45 -1.55 12.63
CA ALA A 362 -11.01 -1.94 11.34
C ALA A 362 -10.25 -1.28 10.17
N ALA A 363 -9.97 0.03 10.26
CA ALA A 363 -9.19 0.75 9.26
C ALA A 363 -7.78 0.16 9.10
N ILE A 364 -7.05 -0.05 10.21
CA ILE A 364 -5.70 -0.62 10.19
C ILE A 364 -5.70 -2.04 9.58
N LYS A 365 -6.68 -2.86 9.94
CA LYS A 365 -6.76 -4.25 9.47
C LYS A 365 -7.23 -4.37 8.02
N ALA A 366 -7.94 -3.38 7.49
CA ALA A 366 -8.34 -3.36 6.08
C ALA A 366 -7.14 -3.36 5.12
N ARG A 367 -5.94 -2.96 5.56
CA ARG A 367 -4.69 -3.07 4.79
C ARG A 367 -4.39 -4.50 4.32
N TRP A 368 -4.88 -5.52 5.04
CA TRP A 368 -4.73 -6.92 4.64
C TRP A 368 -5.25 -7.22 3.22
N SER A 369 -6.23 -6.46 2.74
CA SER A 369 -6.75 -6.59 1.37
C SER A 369 -5.67 -6.42 0.30
N CYS A 370 -4.62 -5.63 0.56
CA CYS A 370 -3.50 -5.46 -0.34
C CYS A 370 -2.64 -6.74 -0.46
N GLU A 371 -2.40 -7.43 0.65
CA GLU A 371 -1.67 -8.70 0.65
C GLU A 371 -2.42 -9.75 -0.18
N GLN A 372 -3.75 -9.78 -0.06
CA GLN A 372 -4.60 -10.63 -0.89
C GLN A 372 -4.54 -10.24 -2.38
N ALA A 373 -4.59 -8.94 -2.70
CA ALA A 373 -4.46 -8.48 -4.08
C ALA A 373 -3.11 -8.90 -4.71
N HIS A 374 -2.02 -8.73 -3.98
CA HIS A 374 -0.69 -9.12 -4.45
C HIS A 374 -0.58 -10.64 -4.64
N GLN A 375 -1.15 -11.43 -3.73
CA GLN A 375 -1.19 -12.88 -3.86
C GLN A 375 -1.95 -13.30 -5.12
N GLN A 376 -3.15 -12.77 -5.34
CA GLN A 376 -3.95 -13.07 -6.53
C GLN A 376 -3.25 -12.68 -7.83
N LEU A 377 -2.64 -11.50 -7.88
CA LEU A 377 -1.89 -11.06 -9.05
C LEU A 377 -0.73 -12.01 -9.39
N LYS A 378 -0.01 -12.51 -8.39
CA LYS A 378 1.16 -13.38 -8.60
C LYS A 378 0.74 -14.83 -8.82
N GLU A 379 -0.01 -15.41 -7.89
CA GLU A 379 -0.31 -16.84 -7.89
C GLU A 379 -1.37 -17.22 -8.94
N GLU A 380 -2.40 -16.38 -9.12
CA GLU A 380 -3.50 -16.70 -10.03
C GLU A 380 -3.29 -16.13 -11.44
N LEU A 381 -2.75 -14.90 -11.55
CA LEU A 381 -2.58 -14.20 -12.82
C LEU A 381 -1.13 -14.19 -13.34
N GLY A 382 -0.16 -14.68 -12.57
CA GLY A 382 1.23 -14.83 -12.99
C GLY A 382 1.96 -13.52 -13.19
N LEU A 383 1.71 -12.49 -12.38
CA LEU A 383 2.40 -11.20 -12.45
C LEU A 383 3.93 -11.36 -12.37
N ASP A 384 4.43 -12.34 -11.62
CA ASP A 384 5.86 -12.63 -11.47
C ASP A 384 6.42 -13.56 -12.56
N HIS A 385 5.56 -14.11 -13.44
CA HIS A 385 5.98 -14.92 -14.59
C HIS A 385 6.47 -14.09 -15.79
N TYR A 386 6.25 -12.78 -15.74
CA TYR A 386 6.66 -11.87 -16.81
C TYR A 386 8.16 -11.62 -16.80
N GLU A 387 8.85 -11.79 -17.93
CA GLU A 387 10.31 -11.73 -18.06
C GLU A 387 10.82 -10.51 -18.87
N GLY A 388 9.95 -9.56 -19.24
CA GLY A 388 10.32 -8.35 -19.99
C GLY A 388 11.44 -7.53 -19.33
N SER A 389 12.30 -6.93 -20.14
CA SER A 389 13.52 -6.24 -19.72
C SER A 389 13.48 -4.73 -19.87
N SER A 390 12.65 -4.19 -20.79
CA SER A 390 12.52 -2.75 -21.05
C SER A 390 11.39 -2.09 -20.28
N LEU A 391 11.36 -0.75 -20.26
CA LEU A 391 10.30 0.02 -19.62
C LEU A 391 8.99 -0.06 -20.43
N ASP A 392 9.10 -0.10 -21.77
CA ASP A 392 7.93 -0.14 -22.67
C ASP A 392 7.18 -1.48 -22.63
N GLU A 393 7.82 -2.54 -22.11
CA GLU A 393 7.23 -3.86 -21.95
C GLU A 393 6.43 -4.01 -20.63
N ARG A 394 6.20 -2.93 -19.89
CA ARG A 394 5.59 -2.93 -18.56
C ARG A 394 4.50 -1.89 -18.45
#